data_aeda30bcc4dde3c5430694fcad7b8a07
#
_entry.id   aeda30bcc4dde3c5430694fcad7b8a07
#
_cell.length_a   1.000
_cell.length_b   1.000
_cell.length_c   1.000
_cell.angle_alpha   90.00
_cell.angle_beta   90.00
_cell.angle_gamma   90.00
#
_symmetry.space_group_name_H-M   'P 1'
#
loop_
_entity.id
_entity.type
_entity.pdbx_description
1 polymer ?
#
loop_
_entity_poly.entity_id
_entity_poly.type
_entity_poly.pdbx_seq_one_letter_code
_entity_poly.pdbx_strand_id
1 'polypeptide(L)'
;GLAVSRRWRIGRIYDELYLCRRWEGNSDAALSVEKVNRNNIYKDSLRTIELRARRALVSLWNTEATSDDVHAFFDRQMQAWPEVAERFDDLRQNIQTRRFEADDYTLAVQFNPRRMSSTAAKIDKRHLKERPCFLCDNNRPKEQISYPLEGRFQLLVNPFPILPGHLTIPLRRHTPQRLEDMIDGLNKMAWEIPAFMFFYNGARCGASAPDHAHLQA
;
A
#
# COMPACT_ATOMS: atom_id res chain seq x y z
N GLY A 1 -8.28 -4.09 14.45
CA GLY A 1 -8.23 -5.15 15.47
C GLY A 1 -7.06 -6.10 15.25
N LEU A 2 -7.03 -6.85 14.15
CA LEU A 2 -6.04 -7.91 13.91
C LEU A 2 -4.60 -7.38 13.76
N ALA A 3 -4.38 -6.25 13.11
CA ALA A 3 -3.06 -5.63 13.00
C ALA A 3 -2.51 -5.18 14.36
N VAL A 4 -3.36 -4.72 15.26
CA VAL A 4 -3.00 -4.31 16.62
C VAL A 4 -2.60 -5.53 17.46
N SER A 5 -3.29 -6.68 17.31
CA SER A 5 -3.00 -7.90 18.09
C SER A 5 -1.63 -8.52 17.81
N ARG A 6 -0.96 -8.11 16.72
CA ARG A 6 0.40 -8.58 16.39
C ARG A 6 1.48 -7.93 17.26
N ARG A 7 1.28 -6.69 17.67
CA ARG A 7 2.23 -5.91 18.47
C ARG A 7 1.86 -5.80 19.93
N TRP A 8 0.57 -5.90 20.25
CA TRP A 8 0.04 -5.60 21.56
C TRP A 8 -0.81 -6.78 22.05
N ARG A 9 -0.74 -7.06 23.35
CA ARG A 9 -1.71 -7.95 23.98
C ARG A 9 -3.05 -7.24 23.99
N ILE A 10 -4.03 -7.79 23.28
CA ILE A 10 -5.41 -7.31 23.34
C ILE A 10 -6.05 -8.00 24.51
N GLY A 11 -6.40 -7.23 25.55
CA GLY A 11 -7.22 -7.68 26.66
C GLY A 11 -8.64 -7.96 26.17
N ARG A 12 -9.31 -8.91 26.81
CA ARG A 12 -10.71 -9.17 26.58
C ARG A 12 -11.53 -8.22 27.46
N ILE A 13 -12.41 -7.43 26.86
CA ILE A 13 -13.39 -6.65 27.58
C ILE A 13 -14.64 -7.52 27.67
N TYR A 14 -15.10 -7.78 28.89
CA TYR A 14 -16.27 -8.63 29.15
C TYR A 14 -17.58 -7.84 29.24
N ASP A 15 -17.50 -6.51 29.25
CA ASP A 15 -18.66 -5.64 29.25
C ASP A 15 -19.28 -5.57 27.86
N GLU A 16 -20.61 -5.48 27.79
CA GLU A 16 -21.31 -5.24 26.52
C GLU A 16 -21.00 -3.84 26.01
N LEU A 17 -20.08 -3.75 25.04
CA LEU A 17 -19.72 -2.49 24.39
C LEU A 17 -20.61 -2.15 23.20
N TYR A 18 -21.41 -3.12 22.74
CA TYR A 18 -22.18 -2.97 21.51
C TYR A 18 -23.42 -3.84 21.50
N LEU A 19 -24.60 -3.21 21.40
CA LEU A 19 -25.89 -3.87 21.21
C LEU A 19 -26.27 -3.82 19.73
N CYS A 20 -26.17 -4.96 19.05
CA CYS A 20 -26.65 -5.08 17.68
C CYS A 20 -28.17 -5.28 17.67
N ARG A 21 -28.92 -4.23 17.37
CA ARG A 21 -30.38 -4.30 17.23
C ARG A 21 -30.72 -4.84 15.83
N ARG A 22 -31.28 -6.02 15.77
CA ARG A 22 -31.82 -6.58 14.52
C ARG A 22 -33.31 -6.28 14.45
N TRP A 23 -33.76 -5.68 13.35
CA TRP A 23 -35.19 -5.43 13.06
C TRP A 23 -35.43 -5.73 11.58
N GLU A 24 -36.70 -5.82 11.17
CA GLU A 24 -37.09 -6.20 9.79
C GLU A 24 -36.52 -5.29 8.70
N GLY A 25 -36.21 -4.05 9.00
CA GLY A 25 -35.53 -3.11 8.09
C GLY A 25 -34.00 -3.19 8.09
N ASN A 26 -33.40 -4.11 8.83
CA ASN A 26 -31.92 -4.26 8.83
C ASN A 26 -31.43 -4.91 7.53
N SER A 27 -30.41 -4.34 6.94
CA SER A 27 -29.80 -4.82 5.68
C SER A 27 -29.43 -6.31 5.68
N ASP A 28 -29.14 -6.88 6.85
CA ASP A 28 -28.79 -8.30 7.00
C ASP A 28 -30.02 -9.23 7.06
N ALA A 29 -31.20 -8.71 7.45
CA ALA A 29 -32.43 -9.51 7.55
C ALA A 29 -33.01 -9.90 6.18
N ALA A 30 -32.70 -9.14 5.14
CA ALA A 30 -33.18 -9.36 3.77
C ALA A 30 -32.15 -10.14 2.89
N LEU A 31 -31.05 -10.64 3.47
CA LEU A 31 -30.05 -11.36 2.69
C LEU A 31 -30.46 -12.82 2.44
N SER A 32 -30.41 -13.26 1.19
CA SER A 32 -30.56 -14.68 0.87
C SER A 32 -29.41 -15.51 1.49
N VAL A 33 -29.67 -16.81 1.70
CA VAL A 33 -28.68 -17.75 2.26
C VAL A 33 -27.40 -17.76 1.40
N GLU A 34 -27.52 -17.67 0.08
CA GLU A 34 -26.37 -17.63 -0.85
C GLU A 34 -25.54 -16.36 -0.63
N LYS A 35 -26.17 -15.22 -0.34
CA LYS A 35 -25.48 -13.96 -0.09
C LYS A 35 -24.77 -13.97 1.27
N VAL A 36 -25.42 -14.57 2.29
CA VAL A 36 -24.78 -14.80 3.60
C VAL A 36 -23.57 -15.71 3.45
N ASN A 37 -23.69 -16.80 2.70
CA ASN A 37 -22.58 -17.74 2.48
C ASN A 37 -21.43 -17.07 1.73
N ARG A 38 -21.69 -16.27 0.70
CA ARG A 38 -20.64 -15.48 0.01
C ARG A 38 -19.93 -14.51 0.95
N ASN A 39 -20.66 -13.84 1.83
CA ASN A 39 -20.06 -12.95 2.82
C ASN A 39 -19.18 -13.70 3.81
N ASN A 40 -19.59 -14.91 4.21
CA ASN A 40 -18.80 -15.75 5.10
C ASN A 40 -17.54 -16.27 4.42
N ILE A 41 -17.63 -16.72 3.18
CA ILE A 41 -16.45 -17.12 2.37
C ILE A 41 -15.46 -15.95 2.23
N TYR A 42 -15.96 -14.74 1.99
CA TYR A 42 -15.12 -13.55 1.95
C TYR A 42 -14.42 -13.28 3.31
N LYS A 43 -15.15 -13.37 4.42
CA LYS A 43 -14.56 -13.22 5.77
C LYS A 43 -13.51 -14.29 6.07
N ASP A 44 -13.75 -15.51 5.65
CA ASP A 44 -12.82 -16.64 5.82
C ASP A 44 -11.55 -16.45 4.96
N SER A 45 -11.69 -15.89 3.75
CA SER A 45 -10.53 -15.55 2.93
C SER A 45 -9.68 -14.46 3.58
N LEU A 46 -10.29 -13.41 4.14
CA LEU A 46 -9.58 -12.38 4.91
C LEU A 46 -8.86 -12.96 6.14
N ARG A 47 -9.49 -13.91 6.84
CA ARG A 47 -8.86 -14.63 7.95
C ARG A 47 -7.66 -15.45 7.49
N THR A 48 -7.74 -16.08 6.34
CA THR A 48 -6.65 -16.86 5.76
C THR A 48 -5.46 -15.97 5.42
N ILE A 49 -5.71 -14.80 4.82
CA ILE A 49 -4.70 -13.77 4.55
C ILE A 49 -4.02 -13.35 5.86
N GLU A 50 -4.81 -13.08 6.90
CA GLU A 50 -4.30 -12.70 8.21
C GLU A 50 -3.44 -13.78 8.87
N LEU A 51 -3.85 -15.05 8.78
CA LEU A 51 -3.07 -16.16 9.31
C LEU A 51 -1.73 -16.32 8.58
N ARG A 52 -1.71 -16.13 7.26
CA ARG A 52 -0.47 -16.12 6.48
C ARG A 52 0.45 -14.99 6.91
N ALA A 53 -0.10 -13.78 7.07
CA ALA A 53 0.66 -12.63 7.55
C ALA A 53 1.27 -12.87 8.94
N ARG A 54 0.53 -13.47 9.87
CA ARG A 54 1.05 -13.85 11.20
C ARG A 54 2.18 -14.87 11.12
N ARG A 55 2.07 -15.86 10.24
CA ARG A 55 3.13 -16.85 10.02
C ARG A 55 4.39 -16.20 9.45
N ALA A 56 4.25 -15.28 8.51
CA ALA A 56 5.38 -14.54 7.97
C ALA A 56 6.14 -13.75 9.05
N LEU A 57 5.41 -13.16 10.01
CA LEU A 57 6.02 -12.43 11.14
C LEU A 57 6.75 -13.32 12.15
N VAL A 58 6.37 -14.59 12.26
CA VAL A 58 7.00 -15.54 13.18
C VAL A 58 8.25 -16.19 12.57
N SER A 59 8.36 -16.23 11.24
CA SER A 59 9.57 -16.73 10.60
C SER A 59 10.73 -15.76 10.87
N LEU A 60 11.80 -16.29 11.46
CA LEU A 60 13.08 -15.57 11.65
C LEU A 60 13.71 -15.35 10.26
N TRP A 61 13.42 -14.25 9.65
CA TRP A 61 13.95 -13.90 8.35
C TRP A 61 15.06 -12.87 8.53
N ASN A 62 16.19 -13.12 7.91
CA ASN A 62 17.23 -12.11 7.84
C ASN A 62 16.73 -10.96 6.99
N THR A 63 16.85 -9.74 7.52
CA THR A 63 16.50 -8.51 6.81
C THR A 63 17.54 -8.27 5.73
N GLU A 64 17.09 -8.08 4.50
CA GLU A 64 17.97 -7.65 3.40
C GLU A 64 18.12 -6.12 3.34
N ALA A 65 17.28 -5.38 4.07
CA ALA A 65 17.32 -3.92 4.13
C ALA A 65 16.84 -3.38 5.49
N THR A 66 17.51 -2.33 5.96
CA THR A 66 17.11 -1.55 7.13
C THR A 66 16.46 -0.24 6.73
N SER A 67 15.86 0.49 7.68
CA SER A 67 15.37 1.85 7.42
C SER A 67 16.47 2.78 6.94
N ASP A 68 17.68 2.66 7.47
CA ASP A 68 18.82 3.47 7.06
C ASP A 68 19.27 3.16 5.63
N ASP A 69 19.23 1.90 5.22
CA ASP A 69 19.52 1.51 3.83
C ASP A 69 18.51 2.14 2.85
N VAL A 70 17.23 2.16 3.23
CA VAL A 70 16.17 2.77 2.42
C VAL A 70 16.33 4.28 2.34
N HIS A 71 16.68 4.95 3.44
CA HIS A 71 16.99 6.39 3.43
C HIS A 71 18.21 6.69 2.55
N ALA A 72 19.28 5.94 2.70
CA ALA A 72 20.48 6.10 1.89
C ALA A 72 20.22 5.83 0.39
N PHE A 73 19.35 4.88 0.08
CA PHE A 73 18.88 4.64 -1.29
C PHE A 73 18.08 5.83 -1.82
N PHE A 74 17.16 6.37 -1.03
CA PHE A 74 16.35 7.54 -1.40
C PHE A 74 17.25 8.75 -1.72
N ASP A 75 18.22 9.04 -0.85
CA ASP A 75 19.14 10.16 -1.04
C ASP A 75 19.99 10.01 -2.31
N ARG A 76 20.49 8.81 -2.58
CA ARG A 76 21.21 8.52 -3.85
C ARG A 76 20.32 8.74 -5.07
N GLN A 77 19.05 8.37 -4.99
CA GLN A 77 18.11 8.57 -6.08
C GLN A 77 17.83 10.06 -6.32
N MET A 78 17.71 10.85 -5.26
CA MET A 78 17.53 12.31 -5.40
C MET A 78 18.73 12.96 -6.10
N GLN A 79 19.94 12.50 -5.82
CA GLN A 79 21.17 12.96 -6.50
C GLN A 79 21.22 12.52 -7.96
N ALA A 80 20.78 11.28 -8.25
CA ALA A 80 20.84 10.71 -9.60
C ALA A 80 19.72 11.21 -10.53
N TRP A 81 18.63 11.77 -9.97
CA TRP A 81 17.46 12.18 -10.74
C TRP A 81 16.91 13.55 -10.30
N PRO A 82 17.54 14.65 -10.75
CA PRO A 82 17.20 16.01 -10.32
C PRO A 82 15.73 16.40 -10.51
N GLU A 83 15.12 15.99 -11.64
CA GLU A 83 13.71 16.29 -11.90
C GLU A 83 12.75 15.68 -10.84
N VAL A 84 13.10 14.53 -10.31
CA VAL A 84 12.33 13.89 -9.24
C VAL A 84 12.61 14.56 -7.90
N ALA A 85 13.87 14.95 -7.66
CA ALA A 85 14.23 15.74 -6.47
C ALA A 85 13.42 17.04 -6.40
N GLU A 86 13.31 17.77 -7.51
CA GLU A 86 12.48 18.99 -7.60
C GLU A 86 11.01 18.72 -7.27
N ARG A 87 10.46 17.57 -7.67
CA ARG A 87 9.07 17.19 -7.35
C ARG A 87 8.88 16.91 -5.87
N PHE A 88 9.86 16.33 -5.20
CA PHE A 88 9.83 16.14 -3.74
C PHE A 88 10.01 17.46 -2.99
N ASP A 89 10.82 18.37 -3.49
CA ASP A 89 10.96 19.72 -2.93
C ASP A 89 9.66 20.52 -3.09
N ASP A 90 9.05 20.44 -4.26
CA ASP A 90 7.76 21.07 -4.53
C ASP A 90 6.65 20.49 -3.62
N LEU A 91 6.64 19.17 -3.41
CA LEU A 91 5.73 18.52 -2.46
C LEU A 91 5.88 19.12 -1.06
N ARG A 92 7.11 19.36 -0.60
CA ARG A 92 7.38 19.94 0.72
C ARG A 92 6.96 21.42 0.83
N GLN A 93 7.14 22.19 -0.23
CA GLN A 93 6.94 23.65 -0.22
C GLN A 93 5.53 24.10 -0.59
N ASN A 94 4.87 23.41 -1.52
CA ASN A 94 3.65 23.87 -2.16
C ASN A 94 2.40 23.06 -1.80
N ILE A 95 2.54 22.05 -0.95
CA ILE A 95 1.40 21.29 -0.49
C ILE A 95 0.55 22.12 0.47
N GLN A 96 -0.76 22.15 0.23
CA GLN A 96 -1.70 22.81 1.13
C GLN A 96 -2.42 21.73 1.96
N THR A 97 -2.37 21.86 3.26
CA THR A 97 -3.03 20.92 4.18
C THR A 97 -4.05 21.66 5.03
N ARG A 98 -5.30 21.18 5.04
CA ARG A 98 -6.32 21.57 6.01
C ARG A 98 -6.53 20.46 7.01
N ARG A 99 -6.57 20.79 8.28
CA ARG A 99 -6.87 19.88 9.37
C ARG A 99 -8.25 20.19 9.93
N PHE A 100 -9.00 19.13 10.19
CA PHE A 100 -10.31 19.17 10.82
C PHE A 100 -10.23 18.31 12.07
N GLU A 101 -10.43 18.92 13.21
CA GLU A 101 -10.43 18.22 14.50
C GLU A 101 -11.85 17.73 14.78
N ALA A 102 -11.98 16.47 15.20
CA ALA A 102 -13.17 15.87 15.76
C ALA A 102 -12.81 15.29 17.13
N ASP A 103 -13.81 14.86 17.90
CA ASP A 103 -13.59 14.42 19.29
C ASP A 103 -12.56 13.27 19.39
N ASP A 104 -12.59 12.33 18.44
CA ASP A 104 -11.79 11.10 18.49
C ASP A 104 -10.75 10.98 17.39
N TYR A 105 -10.69 11.91 16.42
CA TYR A 105 -9.74 11.87 15.30
C TYR A 105 -9.48 13.23 14.67
N THR A 106 -8.33 13.35 14.03
CA THR A 106 -7.99 14.48 13.17
C THR A 106 -8.04 14.06 11.71
N LEU A 107 -8.80 14.76 10.87
CA LEU A 107 -8.80 14.60 9.43
C LEU A 107 -7.86 15.61 8.79
N ALA A 108 -6.81 15.15 8.10
CA ALA A 108 -5.92 15.99 7.31
C ALA A 108 -6.26 15.85 5.82
N VAL A 109 -6.72 16.94 5.19
CA VAL A 109 -6.97 17.01 3.76
C VAL A 109 -5.82 17.72 3.09
N GLN A 110 -5.14 17.03 2.19
CA GLN A 110 -3.97 17.50 1.49
C GLN A 110 -4.31 17.80 0.03
N PHE A 111 -3.98 18.99 -0.43
CA PHE A 111 -4.08 19.40 -1.83
C PHE A 111 -2.67 19.58 -2.42
N ASN A 112 -2.38 18.86 -3.50
CA ASN A 112 -1.16 18.98 -4.27
C ASN A 112 -1.50 19.45 -5.70
N PRO A 113 -1.24 20.74 -6.06
CA PRO A 113 -1.62 21.30 -7.35
C PRO A 113 -1.00 20.57 -8.55
N ARG A 114 0.26 20.13 -8.42
CA ARG A 114 0.99 19.46 -9.52
C ARG A 114 0.52 18.03 -9.79
N ARG A 115 -0.21 17.43 -8.87
CA ARG A 115 -0.69 16.07 -9.05
C ARG A 115 -1.83 15.94 -10.04
N MET A 116 -2.52 17.01 -10.35
CA MET A 116 -3.63 16.97 -11.33
C MET A 116 -3.21 16.39 -12.68
N SER A 117 -1.95 16.55 -13.08
CA SER A 117 -1.41 15.98 -14.32
C SER A 117 -1.16 14.47 -14.25
N SER A 118 -0.89 13.91 -13.05
CA SER A 118 -0.57 12.50 -12.87
C SER A 118 -1.78 11.60 -12.55
N THR A 119 -2.89 12.18 -12.09
CA THR A 119 -4.12 11.43 -11.79
C THR A 119 -4.90 10.99 -13.03
N ALA A 120 -4.53 11.48 -14.21
CA ALA A 120 -5.17 11.16 -15.50
C ALA A 120 -4.58 9.90 -16.19
N ALA A 121 -3.92 9.00 -15.45
CA ALA A 121 -3.40 7.77 -16.04
C ALA A 121 -4.54 6.93 -16.63
N LYS A 122 -4.49 6.68 -17.93
CA LYS A 122 -5.46 5.84 -18.63
C LYS A 122 -5.20 4.37 -18.26
N ILE A 123 -6.09 3.81 -17.46
CA ILE A 123 -6.02 2.42 -16.96
C ILE A 123 -7.03 1.48 -17.60
N ASP A 124 -7.67 1.88 -18.71
CA ASP A 124 -8.55 1.00 -19.46
C ASP A 124 -7.76 -0.13 -20.15
N LYS A 125 -8.45 -1.23 -20.41
CA LYS A 125 -7.82 -2.47 -20.93
C LYS A 125 -7.05 -2.28 -22.23
N ARG A 126 -7.45 -1.33 -23.08
CA ARG A 126 -6.79 -1.06 -24.35
C ARG A 126 -5.45 -0.38 -24.12
N HIS A 127 -5.45 0.72 -23.39
CA HIS A 127 -4.23 1.46 -23.07
C HIS A 127 -3.21 0.63 -22.27
N LEU A 128 -3.68 -0.24 -21.34
CA LEU A 128 -2.79 -1.14 -20.59
C LEU A 128 -2.08 -2.17 -21.49
N LYS A 129 -2.73 -2.61 -22.57
CA LYS A 129 -2.11 -3.53 -23.54
C LYS A 129 -1.13 -2.85 -24.49
N GLU A 130 -1.39 -1.60 -24.84
CA GLU A 130 -0.64 -0.84 -25.83
C GLU A 130 0.57 -0.13 -25.23
N ARG A 131 0.55 0.22 -23.93
CA ARG A 131 1.66 0.90 -23.29
C ARG A 131 2.72 -0.07 -22.75
N PRO A 132 4.02 0.26 -22.86
CA PRO A 132 5.04 -0.41 -22.08
C PRO A 132 4.80 -0.23 -20.57
N CYS A 133 4.96 -1.30 -19.81
CA CYS A 133 4.81 -1.21 -18.35
C CYS A 133 6.00 -0.44 -17.75
N PHE A 134 5.72 0.71 -17.14
CA PHE A 134 6.74 1.60 -16.57
C PHE A 134 7.38 1.05 -15.28
N LEU A 135 6.88 -0.04 -14.72
CA LEU A 135 7.49 -0.71 -13.56
C LEU A 135 8.48 -1.82 -13.98
N CYS A 136 8.42 -2.27 -15.24
CA CYS A 136 9.39 -3.23 -15.75
C CYS A 136 10.76 -2.59 -16.01
N ASP A 137 11.84 -3.28 -15.67
CA ASP A 137 13.21 -2.78 -15.73
C ASP A 137 13.57 -2.17 -17.09
N ASN A 138 13.17 -2.82 -18.17
CA ASN A 138 13.51 -2.39 -19.54
C ASN A 138 12.79 -1.10 -19.99
N ASN A 139 11.77 -0.66 -19.26
CA ASN A 139 10.94 0.49 -19.64
C ASN A 139 11.10 1.67 -18.68
N ARG A 140 11.90 1.51 -17.64
CA ARG A 140 12.15 2.58 -16.66
C ARG A 140 13.14 3.61 -17.20
N PRO A 141 13.04 4.87 -16.77
CA PRO A 141 14.08 5.87 -17.03
C PRO A 141 15.45 5.39 -16.53
N LYS A 142 16.51 5.75 -17.25
CA LYS A 142 17.87 5.36 -16.87
C LYS A 142 18.32 5.93 -15.53
N GLU A 143 17.77 7.07 -15.17
CA GLU A 143 18.01 7.79 -13.92
C GLU A 143 17.35 7.09 -12.72
N GLN A 144 16.32 6.27 -12.95
CA GLN A 144 15.62 5.54 -11.87
C GLN A 144 16.41 4.32 -11.46
N ILE A 145 17.20 4.45 -10.42
CA ILE A 145 17.90 3.33 -9.80
C ILE A 145 16.93 2.44 -9.03
N SER A 146 17.29 1.19 -8.81
CA SER A 146 16.51 0.25 -8.01
C SER A 146 17.37 -0.36 -6.91
N TYR A 147 16.70 -0.69 -5.80
CA TYR A 147 17.29 -1.44 -4.70
C TYR A 147 16.57 -2.78 -4.58
N PRO A 148 17.29 -3.92 -4.63
CA PRO A 148 16.67 -5.24 -4.50
C PRO A 148 16.14 -5.44 -3.07
N LEU A 149 14.94 -5.99 -2.96
CA LEU A 149 14.28 -6.24 -1.70
C LEU A 149 13.67 -7.64 -1.69
N GLU A 150 14.01 -8.46 -0.70
CA GLU A 150 13.54 -9.85 -0.54
C GLU A 150 13.70 -10.76 -1.78
N GLY A 151 14.65 -10.51 -2.65
CA GLY A 151 14.88 -11.31 -3.86
C GLY A 151 13.76 -11.26 -4.91
N ARG A 152 12.54 -10.87 -4.55
CA ARG A 152 11.37 -10.80 -5.44
C ARG A 152 10.80 -9.40 -5.65
N PHE A 153 11.12 -8.45 -4.79
CA PHE A 153 10.71 -7.06 -4.92
C PHE A 153 11.87 -6.16 -5.35
N GLN A 154 11.52 -5.00 -5.82
CA GLN A 154 12.45 -3.90 -6.06
C GLN A 154 11.93 -2.63 -5.39
N LEU A 155 12.78 -1.88 -4.76
CA LEU A 155 12.47 -0.57 -4.22
C LEU A 155 12.80 0.48 -5.27
N LEU A 156 11.82 1.32 -5.59
CA LEU A 156 11.93 2.44 -6.53
C LEU A 156 11.43 3.71 -5.83
N VAL A 157 12.03 4.84 -6.12
CA VAL A 157 11.44 6.12 -5.75
C VAL A 157 10.27 6.43 -6.69
N ASN A 158 9.13 6.85 -6.12
CA ASN A 158 7.98 7.23 -6.92
C ASN A 158 8.22 8.59 -7.58
N PRO A 159 8.22 8.69 -8.93
CA PRO A 159 8.48 9.96 -9.61
C PRO A 159 7.35 10.99 -9.50
N PHE A 160 6.18 10.60 -8.97
CA PHE A 160 5.03 11.48 -8.73
C PHE A 160 4.61 11.39 -7.25
N PRO A 161 5.40 11.97 -6.34
CA PRO A 161 5.21 11.76 -4.91
C PRO A 161 3.91 12.36 -4.40
N ILE A 162 3.33 11.69 -3.39
CA ILE A 162 2.18 12.15 -2.62
C ILE A 162 2.48 12.21 -1.12
N LEU A 163 3.58 11.56 -0.73
CA LEU A 163 4.07 11.48 0.63
C LEU A 163 5.56 11.85 0.64
N PRO A 164 6.06 12.40 1.73
CA PRO A 164 7.51 12.51 1.94
C PRO A 164 8.16 11.13 1.86
N GLY A 165 9.21 10.98 1.05
CA GLY A 165 9.89 9.70 0.87
C GLY A 165 9.09 8.63 0.13
N HIS A 166 8.11 9.01 -0.71
CA HIS A 166 7.22 8.10 -1.43
C HIS A 166 7.95 7.09 -2.30
N LEU A 167 7.74 5.81 -2.03
CA LEU A 167 8.36 4.69 -2.71
C LEU A 167 7.32 3.83 -3.45
N THR A 168 7.75 3.18 -4.51
CA THR A 168 6.98 2.15 -5.23
C THR A 168 7.78 0.85 -5.19
N ILE A 169 7.13 -0.26 -4.85
CA ILE A 169 7.78 -1.53 -4.57
C ILE A 169 7.17 -2.62 -5.45
N PRO A 170 7.54 -2.67 -6.76
CA PRO A 170 7.02 -3.69 -7.65
C PRO A 170 7.65 -5.06 -7.39
N LEU A 171 6.91 -6.11 -7.71
CA LEU A 171 7.51 -7.42 -7.93
C LEU A 171 8.46 -7.35 -9.14
N ARG A 172 9.59 -8.06 -9.07
CA ARG A 172 10.52 -8.16 -10.22
C ARG A 172 9.86 -8.82 -11.44
N ARG A 173 8.93 -9.72 -11.17
CA ARG A 173 8.15 -10.40 -12.21
C ARG A 173 6.89 -9.59 -12.52
N HIS A 174 6.64 -9.32 -13.78
CA HIS A 174 5.40 -8.71 -14.25
C HIS A 174 4.21 -9.66 -14.02
N THR A 175 3.38 -9.35 -13.04
CA THR A 175 2.17 -10.10 -12.68
C THR A 175 1.05 -9.12 -12.35
N PRO A 176 -0.22 -9.49 -12.54
CA PRO A 176 -1.35 -8.61 -12.20
C PRO A 176 -1.36 -8.19 -10.73
N GLN A 177 -1.92 -7.00 -10.45
CA GLN A 177 -2.03 -6.40 -9.12
C GLN A 177 -2.96 -7.22 -8.23
N ARG A 178 -2.39 -8.09 -7.39
CA ARG A 178 -3.08 -8.93 -6.42
C ARG A 178 -2.39 -8.87 -5.07
N LEU A 179 -3.15 -8.61 -4.01
CA LEU A 179 -2.61 -8.51 -2.65
C LEU A 179 -2.11 -9.87 -2.13
N GLU A 180 -2.81 -10.94 -2.49
CA GLU A 180 -2.51 -12.31 -2.02
C GLU A 180 -1.08 -12.72 -2.33
N ASP A 181 -0.54 -12.26 -3.46
CA ASP A 181 0.81 -12.57 -3.91
C ASP A 181 1.90 -11.77 -3.16
N MET A 182 1.50 -10.72 -2.43
CA MET A 182 2.43 -9.75 -1.82
C MET A 182 2.27 -9.59 -0.31
N ILE A 183 1.23 -10.15 0.29
CA ILE A 183 0.88 -9.89 1.70
C ILE A 183 1.98 -10.28 2.68
N ASP A 184 2.69 -11.37 2.42
CA ASP A 184 3.78 -11.82 3.27
C ASP A 184 4.96 -10.83 3.23
N GLY A 185 5.32 -10.36 2.02
CA GLY A 185 6.35 -9.34 1.84
C GLY A 185 5.96 -8.01 2.45
N LEU A 186 4.71 -7.56 2.27
CA LEU A 186 4.21 -6.34 2.89
C LEU A 186 4.35 -6.38 4.41
N ASN A 187 3.94 -7.48 5.04
CA ASN A 187 4.04 -7.61 6.50
C ASN A 187 5.48 -7.65 6.98
N LYS A 188 6.36 -8.36 6.24
CA LYS A 188 7.77 -8.41 6.56
C LYS A 188 8.40 -7.02 6.46
N MET A 189 8.27 -6.33 5.33
CA MET A 189 8.81 -4.99 5.15
C MET A 189 8.30 -4.00 6.20
N ALA A 190 7.00 -4.02 6.52
CA ALA A 190 6.43 -3.17 7.54
C ALA A 190 6.99 -3.43 8.96
N TRP A 191 7.47 -4.65 9.21
CA TRP A 191 8.10 -5.00 10.47
C TRP A 191 9.58 -4.60 10.51
N GLU A 192 10.30 -4.83 9.43
CA GLU A 192 11.75 -4.69 9.37
C GLU A 192 12.20 -3.27 9.03
N ILE A 193 11.34 -2.51 8.35
CA ILE A 193 11.60 -1.12 7.95
C ILE A 193 10.57 -0.19 8.61
N PRO A 194 10.57 -0.07 9.94
CA PRO A 194 9.50 0.61 10.70
C PRO A 194 9.44 2.14 10.50
N ALA A 195 10.43 2.75 9.86
CA ALA A 195 10.40 4.16 9.51
C ALA A 195 9.42 4.48 8.36
N PHE A 196 8.94 3.45 7.64
CA PHE A 196 8.03 3.62 6.51
C PHE A 196 6.67 2.97 6.77
N MET A 197 5.63 3.56 6.21
CA MET A 197 4.28 3.01 6.21
C MET A 197 4.01 2.32 4.87
N PHE A 198 3.91 0.99 4.87
CA PHE A 198 3.66 0.20 3.67
C PHE A 198 2.16 0.06 3.41
N PHE A 199 1.75 0.25 2.16
CA PHE A 199 0.34 0.16 1.77
C PHE A 199 0.16 -0.45 0.36
N TYR A 200 -1.07 -0.84 0.08
CA TYR A 200 -1.47 -1.45 -1.18
C TYR A 200 -2.67 -0.71 -1.79
N ASN A 201 -2.54 -0.36 -3.05
CA ASN A 201 -3.64 0.13 -3.87
C ASN A 201 -4.15 -0.99 -4.78
N GLY A 202 -5.42 -1.35 -4.66
CA GLY A 202 -6.03 -2.37 -5.50
C GLY A 202 -6.09 -1.98 -6.98
N ALA A 203 -6.14 -2.96 -7.86
CA ALA A 203 -6.16 -2.78 -9.32
C ALA A 203 -7.28 -1.85 -9.83
N ARG A 204 -8.39 -1.73 -9.07
CA ARG A 204 -9.53 -0.85 -9.36
C ARG A 204 -9.71 0.24 -8.29
N CYS A 205 -8.73 0.44 -7.45
CA CYS A 205 -8.77 1.34 -6.29
C CYS A 205 -7.52 2.23 -6.26
N GLY A 206 -7.16 2.85 -7.38
CA GLY A 206 -6.10 3.86 -7.47
C GLY A 206 -4.73 3.36 -7.90
N ALA A 207 -4.55 2.06 -8.19
CA ALA A 207 -3.29 1.59 -8.77
C ALA A 207 -3.10 2.14 -10.19
N SER A 208 -2.00 2.85 -10.45
CA SER A 208 -1.64 3.37 -11.77
C SER A 208 -1.09 2.30 -12.72
N ALA A 209 -0.63 1.16 -12.18
CA ALA A 209 -0.19 -0.02 -12.91
C ALA A 209 -0.94 -1.28 -12.43
N PRO A 210 -2.25 -1.43 -12.76
CA PRO A 210 -3.03 -2.60 -12.34
C PRO A 210 -2.59 -3.91 -13.00
N ASP A 211 -1.75 -3.82 -14.00
CA ASP A 211 -1.14 -4.91 -14.74
C ASP A 211 0.19 -5.40 -14.12
N HIS A 212 0.78 -4.64 -13.19
CA HIS A 212 2.03 -5.01 -12.54
C HIS A 212 1.93 -4.90 -11.01
N ALA A 213 2.04 -6.02 -10.33
CA ALA A 213 1.91 -6.10 -8.89
C ALA A 213 2.96 -5.25 -8.16
N HIS A 214 2.51 -4.33 -7.32
CA HIS A 214 3.35 -3.42 -6.55
C HIS A 214 2.72 -2.99 -5.24
N LEU A 215 3.56 -2.73 -4.27
CA LEU A 215 3.25 -2.05 -3.02
C LEU A 215 3.77 -0.61 -3.09
N GLN A 216 3.43 0.18 -2.08
CA GLN A 216 3.94 1.54 -1.89
C GLN A 216 4.35 1.75 -0.43
N ALA A 217 5.19 2.74 -0.21
CA ALA A 217 5.61 3.16 1.12
C ALA A 217 5.88 4.67 1.16
#